data_68d8d1c3ae6584e319a6f085694ce2a8
#
_entry.id   68d8d1c3ae6584e319a6f085694ce2a8
#
_cell.length_a   1.000
_cell.length_b   1.000
_cell.length_c   1.000
_cell.angle_alpha   90.00
_cell.angle_beta   90.00
_cell.angle_gamma   90.00
#
_symmetry.space_group_name_H-M   'P 1'
#
loop_
_entity.id
_entity.type
_entity.pdbx_description
1 polymer ?
#
loop_
_entity_poly.entity_id
_entity_poly.type
_entity_poly.pdbx_seq_one_letter_code
_entity_poly.pdbx_strand_id
1 'polypeptide(L)'
;SISVEEITLKKEYNGVRVHIKVGLDTASQVISMDVGFGDIITPAPVDLSYPVLLDTLPEVDILAYSLETVVAEKYQAMIDHATENSRMKDFFDVYRILKAGKIDLNTLQEAITATFENRGTAISTDYSLFEDSFATDAKRNIMWNSYLKKIKFKEPLTFQEVWTYITHELKQYMEK
;
A
#
# COMPACT_ATOMS: atom_id res chain seq x y z
N SER A 1 -26.51 7.62 -10.63
CA SER A 1 -25.94 7.27 -11.96
C SER A 1 -24.57 6.66 -11.77
N ILE A 2 -24.19 5.80 -12.72
CA ILE A 2 -22.86 5.15 -12.74
C ILE A 2 -22.20 5.53 -14.05
N SER A 3 -20.91 5.91 -14.01
CA SER A 3 -20.05 6.07 -15.17
C SER A 3 -18.71 5.39 -14.95
N VAL A 4 -18.06 4.98 -16.04
CA VAL A 4 -16.81 4.25 -16.01
C VAL A 4 -15.85 4.95 -16.97
N GLU A 5 -14.59 5.12 -16.52
CA GLU A 5 -13.49 5.60 -17.35
C GLU A 5 -12.31 4.63 -17.28
N GLU A 6 -11.60 4.47 -18.38
CA GLU A 6 -10.34 3.74 -18.37
C GLU A 6 -9.28 4.56 -17.65
N ILE A 7 -8.54 3.92 -16.76
CA ILE A 7 -7.39 4.51 -16.10
C ILE A 7 -6.14 3.72 -16.47
N THR A 8 -5.14 4.44 -16.95
CA THR A 8 -3.81 3.87 -17.17
C THR A 8 -2.98 4.20 -15.95
N LEU A 9 -2.88 3.26 -15.03
CA LEU A 9 -1.95 3.34 -13.92
C LEU A 9 -0.55 3.05 -14.45
N LYS A 10 0.20 4.13 -14.78
CA LYS A 10 1.63 4.12 -15.18
C LYS A 10 2.07 2.87 -15.95
N LYS A 11 2.00 2.93 -17.29
CA LYS A 11 2.61 2.05 -18.30
C LYS A 11 2.25 0.55 -18.33
N GLU A 12 1.74 -0.07 -17.28
CA GLU A 12 1.65 -1.55 -17.23
C GLU A 12 0.30 -2.12 -16.76
N TYR A 13 -0.57 -1.34 -16.15
CA TYR A 13 -1.86 -1.84 -15.67
C TYR A 13 -3.02 -1.10 -16.32
N ASN A 14 -3.81 -1.87 -17.05
CA ASN A 14 -5.13 -1.43 -17.46
C ASN A 14 -6.05 -1.50 -16.25
N GLY A 15 -6.70 -0.42 -15.93
CA GLY A 15 -7.68 -0.35 -14.88
C GLY A 15 -8.89 0.44 -15.33
N VAL A 16 -9.94 0.38 -14.54
CA VAL A 16 -11.13 1.21 -14.73
C VAL A 16 -11.45 1.95 -13.44
N ARG A 17 -11.85 3.21 -13.58
CA ARG A 17 -12.43 3.97 -12.47
C ARG A 17 -13.93 4.02 -12.63
N VAL A 18 -14.63 3.57 -11.61
CA VAL A 18 -16.08 3.59 -11.53
C VAL A 18 -16.50 4.75 -10.65
N HIS A 19 -17.29 5.68 -11.20
CA HIS A 19 -17.91 6.76 -10.45
C HIS A 19 -19.36 6.43 -10.19
N ILE A 20 -19.73 6.37 -8.92
CA ILE A 20 -21.11 6.10 -8.47
C ILE A 20 -21.65 7.37 -7.83
N LYS A 21 -22.57 8.06 -8.51
CA LYS A 21 -23.28 9.19 -7.93
C LYS A 21 -24.49 8.67 -7.16
N VAL A 22 -24.42 8.82 -5.85
CA VAL A 22 -25.51 8.49 -4.91
C VAL A 22 -26.21 9.78 -4.47
N GLY A 23 -27.49 9.68 -4.16
CA GLY A 23 -28.30 10.79 -3.67
C GLY A 23 -29.23 10.33 -2.56
N LEU A 24 -29.40 11.22 -1.58
CA LEU A 24 -30.38 11.08 -0.50
C LEU A 24 -31.05 12.45 -0.31
N ASP A 25 -32.32 12.54 -0.63
CA ASP A 25 -33.06 13.79 -0.70
C ASP A 25 -32.35 14.86 -1.56
N THR A 26 -31.92 15.96 -0.96
CA THR A 26 -31.17 17.05 -1.61
C THR A 26 -29.65 16.86 -1.58
N ALA A 27 -29.16 15.93 -0.79
CA ALA A 27 -27.72 15.63 -0.71
C ALA A 27 -27.28 14.68 -1.84
N SER A 28 -26.12 14.93 -2.41
CA SER A 28 -25.51 14.02 -3.37
C SER A 28 -24.02 13.88 -3.13
N GLN A 29 -23.50 12.67 -3.35
CA GLN A 29 -22.08 12.32 -3.21
C GLN A 29 -21.64 11.49 -4.41
N VAL A 30 -20.39 11.68 -4.84
CA VAL A 30 -19.75 10.78 -5.81
C VAL A 30 -18.77 9.90 -5.06
N ILE A 31 -18.94 8.60 -5.22
CA ILE A 31 -18.01 7.58 -4.74
C ILE A 31 -17.20 7.12 -5.96
N SER A 32 -15.87 7.15 -5.87
CA SER A 32 -15.00 6.65 -6.92
C SER A 32 -14.32 5.37 -6.45
N MET A 33 -14.29 4.37 -7.31
CA MET A 33 -13.67 3.08 -7.05
C MET A 33 -12.76 2.74 -8.24
N ASP A 34 -11.49 2.49 -7.95
CA ASP A 34 -10.50 2.06 -8.93
C ASP A 34 -10.44 0.54 -8.93
N VAL A 35 -10.56 -0.06 -10.10
CA VAL A 35 -10.46 -1.52 -10.31
C VAL A 35 -9.23 -1.78 -11.17
N GLY A 36 -8.22 -2.40 -10.58
CA GLY A 36 -7.03 -2.86 -11.28
C GLY A 36 -7.19 -4.30 -11.74
N PHE A 37 -6.45 -4.68 -12.79
CA PHE A 37 -6.41 -6.04 -13.31
C PHE A 37 -4.97 -6.54 -13.36
N GLY A 38 -4.77 -7.83 -13.07
CA GLY A 38 -3.47 -8.48 -13.24
C GLY A 38 -2.60 -8.58 -11.99
N ASP A 39 -3.08 -8.14 -10.82
CA ASP A 39 -2.37 -8.36 -9.56
C ASP A 39 -2.34 -9.85 -9.19
N ILE A 40 -1.19 -10.31 -8.72
CA ILE A 40 -1.05 -11.66 -8.14
C ILE A 40 -1.31 -11.56 -6.64
N ILE A 41 -2.20 -12.40 -6.14
CA ILE A 41 -2.54 -12.47 -4.73
C ILE A 41 -1.95 -13.75 -4.15
N THR A 42 -1.02 -13.63 -3.22
CA THR A 42 -0.32 -14.74 -2.58
C THR A 42 -0.47 -14.65 -1.06
N PRO A 43 -0.92 -15.71 -0.38
CA PRO A 43 -1.24 -17.04 -0.93
C PRO A 43 -2.62 -17.09 -1.62
N ALA A 44 -3.59 -16.35 -1.14
CA ALA A 44 -4.95 -16.23 -1.68
C ALA A 44 -5.65 -15.04 -1.04
N PRO A 45 -6.75 -14.53 -1.62
CA PRO A 45 -7.62 -13.58 -0.95
C PRO A 45 -8.15 -14.15 0.36
N VAL A 46 -8.33 -13.28 1.35
CA VAL A 46 -8.91 -13.63 2.65
C VAL A 46 -10.34 -13.12 2.74
N ASP A 47 -11.22 -13.94 3.31
CA ASP A 47 -12.57 -13.50 3.65
C ASP A 47 -12.52 -12.54 4.84
N LEU A 48 -13.11 -11.38 4.70
CA LEU A 48 -13.17 -10.35 5.71
C LEU A 48 -14.59 -9.84 5.88
N SER A 49 -15.13 -9.92 7.09
CA SER A 49 -16.36 -9.21 7.43
C SER A 49 -16.05 -7.74 7.66
N TYR A 50 -16.50 -6.88 6.75
CA TYR A 50 -16.19 -5.45 6.80
C TYR A 50 -17.09 -4.75 7.82
N PRO A 51 -16.53 -4.04 8.80
CA PRO A 51 -17.30 -3.42 9.86
C PRO A 51 -18.20 -2.31 9.31
N VAL A 52 -19.45 -2.29 9.73
CA VAL A 52 -20.40 -1.26 9.37
C VAL A 52 -20.30 -0.05 10.30
N LEU A 53 -20.64 1.14 9.80
CA LEU A 53 -20.64 2.37 10.60
C LEU A 53 -21.91 2.52 11.44
N LEU A 54 -22.99 1.84 11.09
CA LEU A 54 -24.28 1.88 11.77
C LEU A 54 -24.67 0.47 12.18
N ASP A 55 -24.90 0.25 13.47
CA ASP A 55 -25.22 -1.07 14.04
C ASP A 55 -26.51 -1.69 13.47
N THR A 56 -27.34 -0.89 12.79
CA THR A 56 -28.57 -1.35 12.12
C THR A 56 -28.33 -1.93 10.72
N LEU A 57 -27.13 -1.79 10.18
CA LEU A 57 -26.77 -2.36 8.89
C LEU A 57 -26.14 -3.74 9.05
N PRO A 58 -26.38 -4.67 8.12
CA PRO A 58 -25.69 -5.95 8.13
C PRO A 58 -24.20 -5.76 7.78
N GLU A 59 -23.33 -6.56 8.37
CA GLU A 59 -21.94 -6.66 7.94
C GLU A 59 -21.86 -7.13 6.49
N VAL A 60 -20.80 -6.73 5.81
CA VAL A 60 -20.56 -7.07 4.41
C VAL A 60 -19.32 -7.94 4.30
N ASP A 61 -19.47 -9.15 3.81
CA ASP A 61 -18.35 -10.03 3.53
C ASP A 61 -17.68 -9.61 2.22
N ILE A 62 -16.37 -9.40 2.28
CA ILE A 62 -15.54 -9.02 1.14
C ILE A 62 -14.30 -9.91 1.04
N LEU A 63 -13.80 -10.10 -0.16
CA LEU A 63 -12.46 -10.63 -0.37
C LEU A 63 -11.45 -9.50 -0.24
N ALA A 64 -10.43 -9.71 0.58
CA ALA A 64 -9.36 -8.77 0.81
C ALA A 64 -7.98 -9.40 0.53
N TYR A 65 -6.98 -8.58 0.29
CA TYR A 65 -5.60 -9.05 0.27
C TYR A 65 -5.17 -9.49 1.67
N SER A 66 -4.35 -10.54 1.76
CA SER A 66 -3.63 -10.86 2.98
C SER A 66 -2.69 -9.71 3.36
N LEU A 67 -2.27 -9.64 4.62
CA LEU A 67 -1.31 -8.62 5.05
C LEU A 67 0.03 -8.76 4.33
N GLU A 68 0.43 -9.97 4.00
CA GLU A 68 1.64 -10.30 3.26
C GLU A 68 1.57 -9.75 1.83
N THR A 69 0.46 -9.95 1.13
CA THR A 69 0.24 -9.37 -0.21
C THR A 69 0.26 -7.84 -0.14
N VAL A 70 -0.41 -7.24 0.85
CA VAL A 70 -0.40 -5.77 1.03
C VAL A 70 1.02 -5.24 1.24
N VAL A 71 1.84 -5.91 2.06
CA VAL A 71 3.24 -5.52 2.27
C VAL A 71 4.04 -5.67 0.99
N ALA A 72 3.92 -6.81 0.29
CA ALA A 72 4.65 -7.09 -0.95
C ALA A 72 4.38 -6.04 -2.04
N GLU A 73 3.10 -5.71 -2.28
CA GLU A 73 2.67 -4.71 -3.25
C GLU A 73 3.22 -3.30 -2.91
N LYS A 74 3.11 -2.89 -1.64
CA LYS A 74 3.62 -1.60 -1.18
C LYS A 74 5.14 -1.54 -1.21
N TYR A 75 5.81 -2.63 -0.86
CA TYR A 75 7.26 -2.71 -0.88
C TYR A 75 7.80 -2.62 -2.32
N GLN A 76 7.21 -3.34 -3.26
CA GLN A 76 7.56 -3.22 -4.67
C GLN A 76 7.36 -1.78 -5.17
N ALA A 77 6.24 -1.14 -4.83
CA ALA A 77 5.99 0.25 -5.21
C ALA A 77 6.99 1.24 -4.57
N MET A 78 7.51 0.97 -3.36
CA MET A 78 8.58 1.76 -2.76
C MET A 78 9.88 1.64 -3.55
N ILE A 79 10.20 0.43 -4.04
CA ILE A 79 11.39 0.16 -4.86
C ILE A 79 11.27 0.88 -6.22
N ASP A 80 10.17 0.66 -6.91
CA ASP A 80 9.94 1.17 -8.28
C ASP A 80 9.90 2.71 -8.34
N HIS A 81 9.36 3.34 -7.30
CA HIS A 81 9.22 4.80 -7.25
C HIS A 81 10.20 5.48 -6.30
N ALA A 82 11.26 4.81 -5.88
CA ALA A 82 12.13 5.22 -4.78
C ALA A 82 12.55 6.70 -4.82
N THR A 83 12.99 7.22 -5.97
CA THR A 83 13.46 8.61 -6.12
C THR A 83 12.34 9.65 -6.16
N GLU A 84 11.17 9.30 -6.69
CA GLU A 84 10.01 10.20 -6.86
C GLU A 84 8.90 9.93 -5.83
N ASN A 85 9.14 9.03 -4.89
CA ASN A 85 8.09 8.51 -4.03
C ASN A 85 7.55 9.56 -3.06
N SER A 86 6.35 10.04 -3.34
CA SER A 86 5.57 10.91 -2.46
C SER A 86 4.54 10.12 -1.62
N ARG A 87 4.55 8.78 -1.69
CA ARG A 87 3.52 7.91 -1.10
C ARG A 87 3.83 7.57 0.37
N MET A 88 3.91 8.59 1.21
CA MET A 88 4.19 8.43 2.66
C MET A 88 3.22 7.47 3.35
N LYS A 89 2.01 7.33 2.82
CA LYS A 89 1.04 6.36 3.31
C LYS A 89 1.55 4.91 3.20
N ASP A 90 2.24 4.56 2.13
CA ASP A 90 2.74 3.19 1.96
C ASP A 90 3.81 2.85 3.00
N PHE A 91 4.73 3.78 3.29
CA PHE A 91 5.70 3.62 4.38
C PHE A 91 5.00 3.47 5.74
N PHE A 92 4.00 4.29 6.02
CA PHE A 92 3.26 4.21 7.27
C PHE A 92 2.50 2.88 7.40
N ASP A 93 1.82 2.46 6.36
CA ASP A 93 1.03 1.22 6.35
C ASP A 93 1.95 0.00 6.56
N VAL A 94 3.05 -0.12 5.80
CA VAL A 94 4.02 -1.23 5.94
C VAL A 94 4.62 -1.24 7.35
N TYR A 95 5.07 -0.10 7.85
CA TYR A 95 5.58 0.01 9.22
C TYR A 95 4.57 -0.50 10.25
N ARG A 96 3.31 -0.07 10.15
CA ARG A 96 2.24 -0.47 11.08
C ARG A 96 1.91 -1.96 10.98
N ILE A 97 1.87 -2.50 9.79
CA ILE A 97 1.58 -3.93 9.55
C ILE A 97 2.70 -4.79 10.14
N LEU A 98 3.96 -4.48 9.85
CA LEU A 98 5.13 -5.21 10.37
C LEU A 98 5.20 -5.12 11.90
N LYS A 99 4.98 -3.93 12.49
CA LYS A 99 4.94 -3.72 13.95
C LYS A 99 3.84 -4.49 14.66
N ALA A 100 2.74 -4.77 13.98
CA ALA A 100 1.66 -5.57 14.56
C ALA A 100 2.03 -7.05 14.78
N GLY A 101 3.10 -7.54 14.14
CA GLY A 101 3.66 -8.88 14.32
C GLY A 101 2.71 -10.02 13.92
N LYS A 102 1.78 -9.75 12.99
CA LYS A 102 0.77 -10.72 12.53
C LYS A 102 1.07 -11.32 11.16
N ILE A 103 2.29 -11.14 10.68
CA ILE A 103 2.74 -11.61 9.36
C ILE A 103 3.43 -12.97 9.50
N ASP A 104 3.08 -13.90 8.63
CA ASP A 104 3.87 -15.12 8.42
C ASP A 104 5.04 -14.79 7.47
N LEU A 105 6.28 -15.02 7.95
CA LEU A 105 7.49 -14.65 7.23
C LEU A 105 7.71 -15.46 5.95
N ASN A 106 7.30 -16.73 5.93
CA ASN A 106 7.43 -17.57 4.74
C ASN A 106 6.45 -17.13 3.66
N THR A 107 5.20 -16.90 4.06
CA THR A 107 4.16 -16.36 3.18
C THR A 107 4.53 -14.97 2.65
N LEU A 108 5.16 -14.12 3.48
CA LEU A 108 5.64 -12.81 3.04
C LEU A 108 6.73 -12.94 1.98
N GLN A 109 7.66 -13.88 2.13
CA GLN A 109 8.69 -14.15 1.12
C GLN A 109 8.07 -14.59 -0.21
N GLU A 110 7.11 -15.50 -0.16
CA GLU A 110 6.38 -15.94 -1.36
C GLU A 110 5.63 -14.78 -2.04
N ALA A 111 4.95 -13.94 -1.25
CA ALA A 111 4.22 -12.79 -1.75
C ALA A 111 5.15 -11.75 -2.39
N ILE A 112 6.30 -11.45 -1.76
CA ILE A 112 7.31 -10.54 -2.33
C ILE A 112 7.84 -11.09 -3.65
N THR A 113 8.24 -12.38 -3.67
CA THR A 113 8.76 -13.02 -4.88
C THR A 113 7.75 -12.94 -6.02
N ALA A 114 6.51 -13.38 -5.78
CA ALA A 114 5.45 -13.39 -6.78
C ALA A 114 5.11 -11.98 -7.30
N THR A 115 5.02 -10.98 -6.41
CA THR A 115 4.74 -9.60 -6.79
C THR A 115 5.87 -9.01 -7.62
N PHE A 116 7.14 -9.22 -7.23
CA PHE A 116 8.29 -8.68 -7.93
C PHE A 116 8.46 -9.33 -9.31
N GLU A 117 8.27 -10.65 -9.42
CA GLU A 117 8.27 -11.35 -10.69
C GLU A 117 7.17 -10.85 -11.63
N ASN A 118 5.93 -10.72 -11.13
CA ASN A 118 4.80 -10.24 -11.91
C ASN A 118 5.02 -8.81 -12.44
N ARG A 119 5.74 -7.98 -11.68
CA ARG A 119 6.03 -6.58 -12.03
C ARG A 119 7.38 -6.40 -12.72
N GLY A 120 8.10 -7.48 -13.03
CA GLY A 120 9.42 -7.41 -13.66
C GLY A 120 10.46 -6.67 -12.83
N THR A 121 10.26 -6.57 -11.50
CA THR A 121 11.18 -5.91 -10.59
C THR A 121 12.24 -6.89 -10.11
N ALA A 122 13.52 -6.56 -10.27
CA ALA A 122 14.60 -7.45 -9.85
C ALA A 122 14.70 -7.52 -8.31
N ILE A 123 15.02 -8.70 -7.79
CA ILE A 123 15.42 -8.89 -6.39
C ILE A 123 16.89 -8.44 -6.27
N SER A 124 17.13 -7.29 -5.65
CA SER A 124 18.47 -6.69 -5.48
C SER A 124 18.45 -5.68 -4.32
N THR A 125 19.60 -5.48 -3.72
CA THR A 125 19.82 -4.40 -2.74
C THR A 125 20.36 -3.11 -3.36
N ASP A 126 20.53 -3.06 -4.70
CA ASP A 126 21.12 -1.91 -5.41
C ASP A 126 20.09 -0.79 -5.71
N TYR A 127 19.06 -0.68 -4.89
CA TYR A 127 18.06 0.37 -5.03
C TYR A 127 18.31 1.52 -4.07
N SER A 128 18.02 2.73 -4.51
CA SER A 128 18.16 3.95 -3.71
C SER A 128 17.37 3.92 -2.39
N LEU A 129 16.34 3.08 -2.30
CA LEU A 129 15.62 2.82 -1.05
C LEU A 129 16.57 2.38 0.09
N PHE A 130 17.66 1.70 -0.22
CA PHE A 130 18.61 1.17 0.78
C PHE A 130 19.81 2.10 1.08
N GLU A 131 19.86 3.26 0.43
CA GLU A 131 20.88 4.27 0.70
C GLU A 131 20.53 5.12 1.91
N ASP A 132 21.49 5.43 2.78
CA ASP A 132 21.27 6.30 3.95
C ASP A 132 20.73 7.69 3.57
N SER A 133 21.12 8.17 2.38
CA SER A 133 20.62 9.42 1.80
C SER A 133 19.11 9.43 1.63
N PHE A 134 18.48 8.27 1.46
CA PHE A 134 17.04 8.16 1.31
C PHE A 134 16.27 8.61 2.55
N ALA A 135 16.72 8.20 3.73
CA ALA A 135 16.05 8.55 4.99
C ALA A 135 16.32 10.00 5.42
N THR A 136 17.48 10.56 5.02
CA THR A 136 17.92 11.90 5.43
C THR A 136 17.47 13.00 4.45
N ASP A 137 16.85 12.66 3.34
CA ASP A 137 16.35 13.62 2.36
C ASP A 137 15.37 14.61 2.97
N ALA A 138 15.69 15.91 2.87
CA ALA A 138 14.93 16.98 3.52
C ALA A 138 13.49 17.09 2.98
N LYS A 139 13.31 16.92 1.66
CA LYS A 139 11.98 17.00 1.02
C LYS A 139 11.09 15.85 1.51
N ARG A 140 11.63 14.65 1.59
CA ARG A 140 10.91 13.46 2.08
C ARG A 140 10.50 13.60 3.54
N ASN A 141 11.38 14.13 4.39
CA ASN A 141 11.07 14.42 5.78
C ASN A 141 9.96 15.46 5.94
N ILE A 142 9.92 16.51 5.09
CA ILE A 142 8.82 17.49 5.07
C ILE A 142 7.50 16.81 4.67
N MET A 143 7.54 15.95 3.65
CA MET A 143 6.35 15.22 3.19
C MET A 143 5.83 14.26 4.26
N TRP A 144 6.72 13.57 4.98
CA TRP A 144 6.37 12.70 6.10
C TRP A 144 5.65 13.46 7.20
N ASN A 145 6.22 14.56 7.66
CA ASN A 145 5.61 15.40 8.70
C ASN A 145 4.24 15.94 8.27
N SER A 146 4.10 16.34 7.00
CA SER A 146 2.83 16.79 6.43
C SER A 146 1.79 15.66 6.40
N TYR A 147 2.21 14.44 6.07
CA TYR A 147 1.36 13.26 6.09
C TYR A 147 0.87 12.93 7.50
N LEU A 148 1.77 12.86 8.51
CA LEU A 148 1.40 12.60 9.90
C LEU A 148 0.41 13.66 10.44
N LYS A 149 0.63 14.94 10.10
CA LYS A 149 -0.29 16.02 10.45
C LYS A 149 -1.67 15.81 9.81
N LYS A 150 -1.71 15.43 8.54
CA LYS A 150 -2.96 15.18 7.80
C LYS A 150 -3.79 14.05 8.43
N ILE A 151 -3.16 12.96 8.87
CA ILE A 151 -3.83 11.82 9.53
C ILE A 151 -4.03 12.04 11.03
N LYS A 152 -3.63 13.20 11.57
CA LYS A 152 -3.71 13.55 13.00
C LYS A 152 -3.01 12.54 13.92
N PHE A 153 -1.90 11.97 13.42
CA PHE A 153 -1.09 11.06 14.23
C PHE A 153 -0.40 11.82 15.36
N LYS A 154 -0.52 11.32 16.60
CA LYS A 154 -0.13 12.09 17.81
C LYS A 154 1.22 11.69 18.39
N GLU A 155 1.67 10.48 18.09
CA GLU A 155 2.93 9.96 18.62
C GLU A 155 4.10 10.52 17.81
N PRO A 156 5.26 10.82 18.45
CA PRO A 156 6.45 11.17 17.70
C PRO A 156 6.91 9.98 16.86
N LEU A 157 7.07 10.19 15.56
CA LEU A 157 7.53 9.17 14.63
C LEU A 157 8.25 9.83 13.46
N THR A 158 9.55 9.67 13.39
CA THR A 158 10.37 10.23 12.31
C THR A 158 10.34 9.31 11.08
N PHE A 159 10.58 9.89 9.90
CA PHE A 159 10.72 9.10 8.68
C PHE A 159 11.92 8.14 8.76
N GLN A 160 13.01 8.57 9.39
CA GLN A 160 14.19 7.75 9.56
C GLN A 160 13.92 6.50 10.41
N GLU A 161 13.17 6.61 11.50
CA GLU A 161 12.76 5.45 12.31
C GLU A 161 11.93 4.45 11.51
N VAL A 162 10.97 4.95 10.73
CA VAL A 162 10.12 4.11 9.86
C VAL A 162 10.94 3.43 8.77
N TRP A 163 11.79 4.19 8.08
CA TRP A 163 12.65 3.67 7.02
C TRP A 163 13.64 2.62 7.56
N THR A 164 14.33 2.92 8.67
CA THR A 164 15.28 1.99 9.31
C THR A 164 14.59 0.68 9.66
N TYR A 165 13.40 0.75 10.24
CA TYR A 165 12.65 -0.44 10.61
C TYR A 165 12.23 -1.26 9.39
N ILE A 166 11.65 -0.62 8.37
CA ILE A 166 11.22 -1.30 7.14
C ILE A 166 12.41 -1.95 6.43
N THR A 167 13.51 -1.21 6.25
CA THR A 167 14.70 -1.75 5.56
C THR A 167 15.35 -2.86 6.36
N HIS A 168 15.40 -2.79 7.69
CA HIS A 168 15.86 -3.89 8.53
C HIS A 168 15.04 -5.17 8.35
N GLU A 169 13.72 -5.05 8.38
CA GLU A 169 12.81 -6.21 8.28
C GLU A 169 12.75 -6.80 6.86
N LEU A 170 12.80 -5.95 5.83
CA LEU A 170 12.51 -6.39 4.45
C LEU A 170 13.75 -6.59 3.58
N LYS A 171 14.92 -6.06 3.95
CA LYS A 171 16.14 -6.17 3.15
C LYS A 171 16.56 -7.63 2.92
N GLN A 172 16.35 -8.50 3.89
CA GLN A 172 16.68 -9.92 3.81
C GLN A 172 16.02 -10.62 2.60
N TYR A 173 14.86 -10.16 2.16
CA TYR A 173 14.14 -10.70 1.00
C TYR A 173 14.70 -10.19 -0.34
N MET A 174 15.63 -9.23 -0.31
CA MET A 174 16.32 -8.65 -1.47
C MET A 174 17.74 -9.17 -1.62
N GLU A 175 18.23 -9.96 -0.68
CA GLU A 175 19.54 -10.61 -0.71
C GLU A 175 19.40 -11.99 -1.39
N LYS A 176 20.26 -12.24 -2.40
CA LYS A 176 20.31 -13.54 -3.10
C LYS A 176 21.28 -14.48 -2.42
#